data_9f9cd061aab1f1c7ae89896253897ae6
#
_entry.id   9f9cd061aab1f1c7ae89896253897ae6
#
_cell.length_a   1.000
_cell.length_b   1.000
_cell.length_c   1.000
_cell.angle_alpha   90.00
_cell.angle_beta   90.00
_cell.angle_gamma   90.00
#
_symmetry.space_group_name_H-M   'P 1'
#
loop_
_entity.id
_entity.type
_entity.pdbx_description
1 polymer ?
#
loop_
_entity_poly.entity_id
_entity_poly.type
_entity_poly.pdbx_seq_one_letter_code
_entity_poly.pdbx_strand_id
1 'polypeptide(L)'
;MNRSLILIIILALAFFGVSSSIFVVDEREKALVLQFGQVRSVKTDPGIKFKVPFIQNIVRYDDRILSLDTMPLEVTPLDDRRLVVDAFARYRIVDVVMFRKAVGTGGTASAEVRLERILNAALREVLGSVTSNAVTSADRVGLMTRI
;
A
#
# COMPACT_ATOMS: atom_id res chain seq x y z
N MET A 1 39.01 -17.19 -31.55
CA MET A 1 38.09 -16.20 -31.00
C MET A 1 38.88 -14.91 -30.83
N ASN A 2 38.56 -13.87 -31.56
CA ASN A 2 39.40 -12.64 -31.64
C ASN A 2 39.39 -11.91 -30.28
N ARG A 3 40.57 -11.57 -29.76
CA ARG A 3 40.73 -10.85 -28.46
C ARG A 3 39.90 -9.55 -28.40
N SER A 4 39.76 -8.87 -29.53
CA SER A 4 38.92 -7.68 -29.68
C SER A 4 37.43 -7.96 -29.50
N LEU A 5 36.94 -9.13 -29.92
CA LEU A 5 35.55 -9.52 -29.81
C LEU A 5 35.18 -9.84 -28.33
N ILE A 6 36.12 -10.48 -27.63
CA ILE A 6 35.97 -10.74 -26.18
C ILE A 6 35.94 -9.41 -25.39
N LEU A 7 36.80 -8.48 -25.71
CA LEU A 7 36.83 -7.15 -25.09
C LEU A 7 35.51 -6.38 -25.31
N ILE A 8 34.96 -6.43 -26.51
CA ILE A 8 33.68 -5.79 -26.83
C ILE A 8 32.54 -6.40 -26.03
N ILE A 9 32.52 -7.75 -25.90
CA ILE A 9 31.47 -8.44 -25.09
C ILE A 9 31.58 -8.07 -23.62
N ILE A 10 32.81 -8.01 -23.07
CA ILE A 10 33.02 -7.63 -21.67
C ILE A 10 32.59 -6.17 -21.43
N LEU A 11 32.94 -5.27 -22.35
CA LEU A 11 32.57 -3.86 -22.28
C LEU A 11 31.03 -3.69 -22.35
N ALA A 12 30.38 -4.42 -23.25
CA ALA A 12 28.92 -4.40 -23.39
C ALA A 12 28.21 -4.94 -22.11
N LEU A 13 28.71 -6.04 -21.53
CA LEU A 13 28.21 -6.60 -20.27
C LEU A 13 28.41 -5.62 -19.10
N ALA A 14 29.56 -4.97 -19.01
CA ALA A 14 29.83 -3.96 -17.98
C ALA A 14 28.90 -2.75 -18.12
N PHE A 15 28.72 -2.25 -19.34
CA PHE A 15 27.81 -1.15 -19.64
C PHE A 15 26.35 -1.50 -19.29
N PHE A 16 25.91 -2.69 -19.64
CA PHE A 16 24.58 -3.19 -19.31
C PHE A 16 24.37 -3.33 -17.78
N GLY A 17 25.38 -3.83 -17.07
CA GLY A 17 25.38 -3.93 -15.62
C GLY A 17 25.24 -2.57 -14.93
N VAL A 18 26.03 -1.59 -15.36
CA VAL A 18 25.99 -0.22 -14.81
C VAL A 18 24.63 0.45 -15.12
N SER A 19 24.14 0.32 -16.35
CA SER A 19 22.85 0.88 -16.75
C SER A 19 21.69 0.28 -15.96
N SER A 20 21.72 -1.00 -15.66
CA SER A 20 20.69 -1.72 -14.86
C SER A 20 20.81 -1.45 -13.35
N SER A 21 21.89 -0.83 -12.90
CA SER A 21 22.16 -0.51 -11.50
C SER A 21 21.47 0.78 -11.03
N ILE A 22 21.06 1.63 -11.95
CA ILE A 22 20.51 2.96 -11.65
C ILE A 22 19.00 2.87 -11.60
N PHE A 23 18.39 3.50 -10.58
CA PHE A 23 16.95 3.71 -10.52
C PHE A 23 16.61 5.07 -9.91
N VAL A 24 15.45 5.59 -10.25
CA VAL A 24 14.95 6.88 -9.76
C VAL A 24 13.83 6.63 -8.76
N VAL A 25 13.86 7.36 -7.65
CA VAL A 25 12.79 7.42 -6.66
C VAL A 25 12.08 8.76 -6.82
N ASP A 26 10.76 8.71 -7.03
CA ASP A 26 9.91 9.89 -7.11
C ASP A 26 9.65 10.45 -5.70
N GLU A 27 9.36 11.77 -5.59
CA GLU A 27 9.01 12.43 -4.32
C GLU A 27 7.71 11.88 -3.70
N ARG A 28 6.88 11.24 -4.52
CA ARG A 28 5.59 10.67 -4.11
C ARG A 28 5.68 9.21 -3.70
N GLU A 29 6.88 8.63 -3.79
CA GLU A 29 7.09 7.19 -3.56
C GLU A 29 8.20 6.96 -2.54
N LYS A 30 8.05 5.89 -1.77
CA LYS A 30 9.11 5.31 -0.95
C LYS A 30 9.57 4.01 -1.59
N ALA A 31 10.86 3.90 -1.85
CA ALA A 31 11.45 2.69 -2.44
C ALA A 31 12.03 1.78 -1.36
N LEU A 32 11.55 0.55 -1.32
CA LEU A 32 12.06 -0.50 -0.45
C LEU A 32 13.00 -1.40 -1.27
N VAL A 33 14.28 -1.42 -0.91
CA VAL A 33 15.27 -2.28 -1.54
C VAL A 33 15.28 -3.62 -0.83
N LEU A 34 14.90 -4.65 -1.55
CA LEU A 34 14.89 -6.04 -1.07
C LEU A 34 16.10 -6.78 -1.62
N GLN A 35 16.73 -7.59 -0.79
CA GLN A 35 17.77 -8.52 -1.17
C GLN A 35 17.36 -9.92 -0.72
N PHE A 36 17.21 -10.84 -1.67
CA PHE A 36 16.70 -12.20 -1.41
C PHE A 36 15.38 -12.22 -0.60
N GLY A 37 14.48 -11.26 -0.88
CA GLY A 37 13.20 -11.13 -0.19
C GLY A 37 13.25 -10.40 1.16
N GLN A 38 14.43 -10.14 1.69
CA GLN A 38 14.61 -9.41 2.95
C GLN A 38 14.81 -7.91 2.71
N VAL A 39 14.30 -7.09 3.62
CA VAL A 39 14.47 -5.64 3.58
C VAL A 39 15.91 -5.28 3.89
N ARG A 40 16.62 -4.73 2.92
CA ARG A 40 18.01 -4.26 3.09
C ARG A 40 18.08 -2.78 3.43
N SER A 41 17.32 -1.95 2.74
CA SER A 41 17.27 -0.51 3.00
C SER A 41 15.97 0.10 2.50
N VAL A 42 15.59 1.21 3.11
CA VAL A 42 14.49 2.07 2.68
C VAL A 42 15.10 3.34 2.08
N LYS A 43 14.61 3.73 0.92
CA LYS A 43 14.97 4.99 0.26
C LYS A 43 13.75 5.89 0.23
N THR A 44 13.74 6.86 1.12
CA THR A 44 12.70 7.89 1.24
C THR A 44 13.01 9.14 0.45
N ASP A 45 14.32 9.44 0.30
CA ASP A 45 14.73 10.65 -0.41
C ASP A 45 14.61 10.46 -1.91
N PRO A 46 13.95 11.39 -2.61
CA PRO A 46 13.83 11.35 -4.06
C PRO A 46 15.19 11.50 -4.75
N GLY A 47 15.23 11.09 -5.99
CA GLY A 47 16.42 11.20 -6.83
C GLY A 47 17.00 9.89 -7.31
N ILE A 48 18.18 9.98 -7.90
CA ILE A 48 18.90 8.84 -8.48
C ILE A 48 19.52 8.01 -7.35
N LYS A 49 19.25 6.73 -7.35
CA LYS A 49 19.78 5.74 -6.40
C LYS A 49 20.40 4.57 -7.14
N PHE A 50 21.27 3.84 -6.46
CA PHE A 50 21.95 2.68 -7.01
C PHE A 50 21.47 1.40 -6.33
N LYS A 51 21.32 0.36 -7.11
CA LYS A 51 21.03 -1.01 -6.66
C LYS A 51 22.03 -1.99 -7.28
N VAL A 52 22.21 -3.13 -6.64
CA VAL A 52 22.95 -4.24 -7.24
C VAL A 52 22.01 -5.00 -8.18
N PRO A 53 22.25 -4.97 -9.52
CA PRO A 53 21.40 -5.70 -10.45
C PRO A 53 21.40 -7.20 -10.14
N PHE A 54 20.32 -7.88 -10.50
CA PHE A 54 20.09 -9.34 -10.29
C PHE A 54 19.93 -9.80 -8.84
N ILE A 55 20.49 -9.09 -7.85
CA ILE A 55 20.45 -9.48 -6.42
C ILE A 55 19.39 -8.68 -5.66
N GLN A 56 19.22 -7.40 -6.04
CA GLN A 56 18.32 -6.49 -5.35
C GLN A 56 17.09 -6.17 -6.20
N ASN A 57 15.93 -6.33 -5.58
CA ASN A 57 14.64 -5.96 -6.14
C ASN A 57 14.12 -4.70 -5.44
N ILE A 58 13.43 -3.84 -6.18
CA ILE A 58 12.84 -2.61 -5.66
C ILE A 58 11.33 -2.76 -5.64
N VAL A 59 10.74 -2.50 -4.47
CA VAL A 59 9.30 -2.37 -4.31
C VAL A 59 9.00 -0.92 -3.96
N ARG A 60 8.10 -0.30 -4.70
CA ARG A 60 7.69 1.08 -4.51
C ARG A 60 6.36 1.13 -3.81
N TYR A 61 6.21 2.05 -2.88
CA TYR A 61 4.98 2.35 -2.17
C TYR A 61 4.68 3.82 -2.31
N ASP A 62 3.42 4.14 -2.55
CA ASP A 62 2.94 5.52 -2.62
C ASP A 62 2.96 6.15 -1.22
N ASP A 63 3.54 7.35 -1.09
CA ASP A 63 3.60 8.12 0.16
C ASP A 63 2.44 9.11 0.30
N ARG A 64 1.59 9.20 -0.71
CA ARG A 64 0.41 10.05 -0.68
C ARG A 64 -0.68 9.45 0.20
N ILE A 65 -1.68 10.26 0.49
CA ILE A 65 -2.92 9.79 1.09
C ILE A 65 -3.69 9.02 0.01
N LEU A 66 -3.96 7.75 0.29
CA LEU A 66 -4.73 6.85 -0.55
C LEU A 66 -6.18 6.82 -0.06
N SER A 67 -7.13 6.65 -0.98
CA SER A 67 -8.53 6.44 -0.66
C SER A 67 -8.90 4.96 -0.82
N LEU A 68 -9.69 4.47 0.10
CA LEU A 68 -10.34 3.17 0.03
C LEU A 68 -11.85 3.42 0.03
N ASP A 69 -12.50 3.08 -1.07
CA ASP A 69 -13.95 3.12 -1.19
C ASP A 69 -14.47 1.69 -1.01
N THR A 70 -15.39 1.49 -0.06
CA THR A 70 -16.00 0.19 0.17
C THR A 70 -17.25 0.00 -0.69
N MET A 71 -17.58 -1.24 -0.99
CA MET A 71 -18.87 -1.52 -1.62
C MET A 71 -20.01 -1.20 -0.63
N PRO A 72 -21.17 -0.70 -1.14
CA PRO A 72 -22.33 -0.44 -0.29
C PRO A 72 -22.69 -1.65 0.55
N LEU A 73 -22.81 -1.45 1.86
CA LEU A 73 -23.09 -2.49 2.85
C LEU A 73 -24.51 -2.35 3.38
N GLU A 74 -25.28 -3.43 3.29
CA GLU A 74 -26.58 -3.49 3.98
C GLU A 74 -26.37 -3.82 5.45
N VAL A 75 -26.92 -2.95 6.32
CA VAL A 75 -26.91 -3.12 7.77
C VAL A 75 -28.33 -2.97 8.30
N THR A 76 -28.69 -3.81 9.28
CA THR A 76 -29.96 -3.73 9.99
C THR A 76 -29.70 -3.21 11.40
N PRO A 77 -30.03 -1.94 11.70
CA PRO A 77 -29.96 -1.37 13.03
C PRO A 77 -31.00 -2.02 14.01
N LEU A 78 -31.02 -1.54 15.26
CA LEU A 78 -31.92 -2.08 16.32
C LEU A 78 -33.41 -1.91 16.04
N ASP A 79 -33.80 -1.02 15.13
CA ASP A 79 -35.21 -0.75 14.75
C ASP A 79 -35.66 -1.55 13.51
N ASP A 80 -34.91 -2.60 13.13
CA ASP A 80 -35.22 -3.54 12.04
C ASP A 80 -35.39 -2.87 10.65
N ARG A 81 -34.91 -1.64 10.51
CA ARG A 81 -34.93 -0.94 9.21
C ARG A 81 -33.63 -1.21 8.45
N ARG A 82 -33.72 -1.73 7.25
CA ARG A 82 -32.56 -1.94 6.40
C ARG A 82 -31.99 -0.61 5.94
N LEU A 83 -30.72 -0.40 6.23
CA LEU A 83 -29.95 0.73 5.74
C LEU A 83 -28.87 0.24 4.77
N VAL A 84 -28.70 0.97 3.66
CA VAL A 84 -27.54 0.80 2.77
C VAL A 84 -26.55 1.89 3.13
N VAL A 85 -25.37 1.49 3.58
CA VAL A 85 -24.33 2.39 4.02
C VAL A 85 -23.16 2.29 3.06
N ASP A 86 -22.73 3.44 2.58
CA ASP A 86 -21.55 3.61 1.78
C ASP A 86 -20.46 4.28 2.64
N ALA A 87 -19.26 3.70 2.65
CA ALA A 87 -18.16 4.18 3.46
C ALA A 87 -16.89 4.34 2.65
N PHE A 88 -16.15 5.37 2.98
CA PHE A 88 -14.81 5.58 2.44
C PHE A 88 -13.82 5.83 3.58
N ALA A 89 -12.60 5.40 3.40
CA ALA A 89 -11.51 5.66 4.32
C ALA A 89 -10.32 6.26 3.58
N ARG A 90 -9.57 7.10 4.27
CA ARG A 90 -8.29 7.61 3.76
C ARG A 90 -7.18 7.11 4.63
N TYR A 91 -6.14 6.56 4.03
CA TYR A 91 -4.99 6.01 4.74
C TYR A 91 -3.69 6.45 4.09
N ARG A 92 -2.60 6.38 4.83
CA ARG A 92 -1.25 6.66 4.34
C ARG A 92 -0.27 5.65 4.91
N ILE A 93 0.68 5.20 4.09
CA ILE A 93 1.73 4.27 4.48
C ILE A 93 2.87 5.06 5.13
N VAL A 94 2.89 5.13 6.46
CA VAL A 94 3.92 5.86 7.20
C VAL A 94 5.22 5.07 7.23
N ASP A 95 5.16 3.80 7.65
CA ASP A 95 6.30 2.89 7.72
C ASP A 95 6.15 1.76 6.70
N VAL A 96 6.94 1.83 5.63
CA VAL A 96 6.91 0.84 4.55
C VAL A 96 7.47 -0.52 4.97
N VAL A 97 8.32 -0.57 6.01
CA VAL A 97 8.90 -1.83 6.52
C VAL A 97 7.86 -2.59 7.32
N MET A 98 7.19 -1.91 8.25
CA MET A 98 6.09 -2.50 9.01
C MET A 98 4.93 -2.89 8.09
N PHE A 99 4.59 -2.02 7.14
CA PHE A 99 3.58 -2.31 6.13
C PHE A 99 3.91 -3.59 5.36
N ARG A 100 5.13 -3.72 4.85
CA ARG A 100 5.58 -4.91 4.13
C ARG A 100 5.51 -6.18 4.98
N LYS A 101 5.87 -6.10 6.26
CA LYS A 101 5.77 -7.23 7.19
C LYS A 101 4.32 -7.65 7.45
N ALA A 102 3.42 -6.68 7.58
CA ALA A 102 1.99 -6.92 7.85
C ALA A 102 1.25 -7.50 6.63
N VAL A 103 1.53 -6.98 5.44
CA VAL A 103 0.76 -7.28 4.21
C VAL A 103 1.45 -8.34 3.35
N GLY A 104 2.76 -8.55 3.53
CA GLY A 104 3.54 -9.49 2.74
C GLY A 104 3.82 -9.00 1.32
N THR A 105 3.77 -9.90 0.35
CA THR A 105 4.08 -9.61 -1.06
C THR A 105 2.94 -8.95 -1.83
N GLY A 106 1.72 -8.97 -1.28
CA GLY A 106 0.52 -8.51 -1.98
C GLY A 106 0.37 -6.99 -2.10
N GLY A 107 1.25 -6.21 -1.42
CA GLY A 107 1.29 -4.75 -1.56
C GLY A 107 0.01 -4.04 -1.09
N THR A 108 -0.28 -2.88 -1.69
CA THR A 108 -1.46 -2.05 -1.36
C THR A 108 -2.78 -2.77 -1.57
N ALA A 109 -2.92 -3.56 -2.64
CA ALA A 109 -4.14 -4.30 -2.91
C ALA A 109 -4.52 -5.28 -1.78
N SER A 110 -3.54 -6.01 -1.23
CA SER A 110 -3.79 -6.89 -0.07
C SER A 110 -4.10 -6.12 1.20
N ALA A 111 -3.54 -4.92 1.36
CA ALA A 111 -3.87 -4.05 2.49
C ALA A 111 -5.30 -3.55 2.39
N GLU A 112 -5.73 -3.11 1.22
CA GLU A 112 -7.08 -2.63 0.95
C GLU A 112 -8.13 -3.69 1.25
N VAL A 113 -7.95 -4.91 0.79
CA VAL A 113 -8.86 -6.04 1.11
C VAL A 113 -8.96 -6.29 2.63
N ARG A 114 -7.85 -6.17 3.36
CA ARG A 114 -7.87 -6.32 4.82
C ARG A 114 -8.55 -5.15 5.51
N LEU A 115 -8.25 -3.91 5.09
CA LEU A 115 -8.86 -2.70 5.62
C LEU A 115 -10.37 -2.69 5.37
N GLU A 116 -10.81 -3.04 4.16
CA GLU A 116 -12.22 -3.15 3.83
C GLU A 116 -12.95 -4.15 4.75
N ARG A 117 -12.33 -5.31 4.99
CA ARG A 117 -12.91 -6.31 5.91
C ARG A 117 -13.03 -5.79 7.33
N ILE A 118 -12.01 -5.09 7.84
CA ILE A 118 -12.02 -4.51 9.20
C ILE A 118 -13.06 -3.39 9.26
N LEU A 119 -13.09 -2.51 8.27
CA LEU A 119 -14.04 -1.41 8.19
C LEU A 119 -15.49 -1.93 8.14
N ASN A 120 -15.76 -2.91 7.30
CA ASN A 120 -17.08 -3.53 7.20
C ASN A 120 -17.51 -4.23 8.48
N ALA A 121 -16.60 -4.85 9.22
CA ALA A 121 -16.87 -5.46 10.52
C ALA A 121 -17.21 -4.39 11.57
N ALA A 122 -16.40 -3.32 11.65
CA ALA A 122 -16.62 -2.22 12.57
C ALA A 122 -17.95 -1.48 12.26
N LEU A 123 -18.25 -1.25 10.97
CA LEU A 123 -19.52 -0.67 10.56
C LEU A 123 -20.71 -1.50 11.02
N ARG A 124 -20.69 -2.83 10.84
CA ARG A 124 -21.76 -3.70 11.29
C ARG A 124 -21.92 -3.70 12.81
N GLU A 125 -20.82 -3.70 13.54
CA GLU A 125 -20.83 -3.67 15.02
C GLU A 125 -21.43 -2.37 15.54
N VAL A 126 -20.92 -1.22 15.08
CA VAL A 126 -21.34 0.10 15.55
C VAL A 126 -22.77 0.40 15.09
N LEU A 127 -23.08 0.22 13.80
CA LEU A 127 -24.40 0.53 13.26
C LEU A 127 -25.49 -0.46 13.73
N GLY A 128 -25.15 -1.72 13.95
CA GLY A 128 -26.06 -2.70 14.54
C GLY A 128 -26.40 -2.45 16.00
N SER A 129 -25.60 -1.66 16.71
CA SER A 129 -25.82 -1.30 18.13
C SER A 129 -26.65 -0.03 18.35
N VAL A 130 -27.05 0.68 17.27
CA VAL A 130 -27.77 1.96 17.33
C VAL A 130 -29.07 1.90 16.53
N THR A 131 -29.94 2.89 16.72
CA THR A 131 -31.17 3.03 15.93
C THR A 131 -30.89 3.78 14.62
N SER A 132 -31.73 3.57 13.59
CA SER A 132 -31.59 4.25 12.28
C SER A 132 -31.65 5.78 12.41
N ASN A 133 -32.43 6.30 13.35
CA ASN A 133 -32.50 7.73 13.62
C ASN A 133 -31.18 8.30 14.14
N ALA A 134 -30.44 7.57 14.99
CA ALA A 134 -29.14 8.02 15.48
C ALA A 134 -28.10 8.11 14.34
N VAL A 135 -28.18 7.22 13.37
CA VAL A 135 -27.28 7.23 12.17
C VAL A 135 -27.53 8.43 11.25
N THR A 136 -28.79 8.88 11.14
CA THR A 136 -29.21 9.97 10.25
C THR A 136 -29.28 11.35 10.93
N SER A 137 -29.19 11.41 12.26
CA SER A 137 -29.31 12.63 13.06
C SER A 137 -27.95 13.28 13.42
N ALA A 138 -27.98 14.29 14.27
CA ALA A 138 -26.81 15.04 14.75
C ALA A 138 -25.76 14.17 15.49
N ASP A 139 -26.13 13.00 15.99
CA ASP A 139 -25.23 12.05 16.66
C ASP A 139 -24.28 11.31 15.72
N ARG A 140 -24.45 11.49 14.43
CA ARG A 140 -23.58 10.86 13.40
C ARG A 140 -22.08 11.11 13.64
N VAL A 141 -21.71 12.31 14.11
CA VAL A 141 -20.30 12.65 14.38
C VAL A 141 -19.74 11.80 15.52
N GLY A 142 -20.53 11.57 16.58
CA GLY A 142 -20.13 10.69 17.70
C GLY A 142 -20.00 9.23 17.31
N LEU A 143 -20.80 8.76 16.36
CA LEU A 143 -20.72 7.40 15.83
C LEU A 143 -19.49 7.21 14.96
N MET A 144 -19.16 8.20 14.13
CA MET A 144 -17.97 8.14 13.25
C MET A 144 -16.63 8.12 14.01
N THR A 145 -16.62 8.57 15.27
CA THR A 145 -15.43 8.50 16.14
C THR A 145 -15.24 7.11 16.77
N ARG A 146 -16.24 6.23 16.72
CA ARG A 146 -16.19 4.86 17.25
C ARG A 146 -15.79 3.82 16.21
N ILE A 147 -15.87 4.17 14.92
CA ILE A 147 -15.47 3.36 13.79
C ILE A 147 -14.00 3.61 13.48
#